data_88d28ea78a9bd881f9124c12d58f3c72
#
_entry.id   88d28ea78a9bd881f9124c12d58f3c72
#
_cell.length_a   1.000
_cell.length_b   1.000
_cell.length_c   1.000
_cell.angle_alpha   90.00
_cell.angle_beta   90.00
_cell.angle_gamma   90.00
#
_symmetry.space_group_name_H-M   'P 1'
#
loop_
_entity.id
_entity.type
_entity.pdbx_description
1 polymer ?
#
loop_
_entity_poly.entity_id
_entity_poly.type
_entity_poly.pdbx_seq_one_letter_code
_entity_poly.pdbx_strand_id
1 'polypeptide(L)'
;MTVKYYDWVEYQSNFRPKKIAIKEISNGRETSYYELNQRSKSLAGWLQKKDLKKGDRVAILAHNCAEVFELEFACGKIGGVELPLNWRLTKPELEYILNDSKPMCLIYSVEFKDIAQELIKDCGIKNSLMIEEENYGSEYEQAILENNDFEAVESNHDDLIMLMYT
;
A
#
# COMPACT_ATOMS: atom_id res chain seq x y z
N MET A 1 11.33 -9.07 -26.58
CA MET A 1 10.11 -8.23 -26.56
C MET A 1 9.81 -7.98 -25.10
N THR A 2 10.08 -6.80 -24.55
CA THR A 2 9.83 -6.49 -23.15
C THR A 2 8.34 -6.25 -22.99
N VAL A 3 7.66 -7.09 -22.22
CA VAL A 3 6.25 -6.85 -21.87
C VAL A 3 6.26 -5.83 -20.75
N LYS A 4 5.69 -4.66 -21.01
CA LYS A 4 5.56 -3.62 -20.01
C LYS A 4 4.55 -4.03 -18.96
N TYR A 5 4.76 -3.59 -17.70
CA TYR A 5 3.73 -3.69 -16.67
C TYR A 5 2.45 -3.06 -17.20
N TYR A 6 1.37 -3.79 -17.08
CA TYR A 6 0.06 -3.30 -17.49
C TYR A 6 -0.75 -2.92 -16.25
N ASP A 7 -1.08 -1.65 -16.12
CA ASP A 7 -1.89 -1.15 -15.02
C ASP A 7 -3.36 -1.59 -15.17
N TRP A 8 -3.65 -2.78 -14.63
CA TRP A 8 -4.98 -3.39 -14.73
C TRP A 8 -6.07 -2.56 -14.06
N VAL A 9 -5.78 -1.90 -12.94
CA VAL A 9 -6.79 -1.10 -12.26
C VAL A 9 -7.12 0.16 -13.05
N GLU A 10 -6.12 0.82 -13.65
CA GLU A 10 -6.35 1.96 -14.54
C GLU A 10 -7.16 1.56 -15.78
N TYR A 11 -6.81 0.44 -16.41
CA TYR A 11 -7.57 -0.08 -17.53
C TYR A 11 -9.04 -0.33 -17.17
N GLN A 12 -9.31 -1.03 -16.07
CA GLN A 12 -10.67 -1.31 -15.63
C GLN A 12 -11.40 -0.03 -15.21
N SER A 13 -10.71 0.90 -14.58
CA SER A 13 -11.26 2.21 -14.21
C SER A 13 -11.75 3.00 -15.43
N ASN A 14 -11.00 2.96 -16.52
CA ASN A 14 -11.38 3.62 -17.77
C ASN A 14 -12.52 2.89 -18.50
N PHE A 15 -12.53 1.57 -18.46
CA PHE A 15 -13.48 0.75 -19.21
C PHE A 15 -14.79 0.46 -18.46
N ARG A 16 -14.70 0.29 -17.13
CA ARG A 16 -15.82 -0.09 -16.24
C ARG A 16 -15.78 0.67 -14.91
N PRO A 17 -15.77 2.02 -14.91
CA PRO A 17 -15.52 2.83 -13.72
C PRO A 17 -16.44 2.49 -12.53
N LYS A 18 -17.71 2.24 -12.79
CA LYS A 18 -18.72 1.98 -11.74
C LYS A 18 -18.80 0.52 -11.29
N LYS A 19 -18.08 -0.40 -11.95
CA LYS A 19 -18.09 -1.80 -11.52
C LYS A 19 -17.34 -1.94 -10.19
N ILE A 20 -17.93 -2.68 -9.26
CA ILE A 20 -17.32 -2.97 -7.97
C ILE A 20 -16.07 -3.84 -8.19
N ALA A 21 -14.95 -3.36 -7.70
CA ALA A 21 -13.65 -4.04 -7.70
C ALA A 21 -13.45 -4.84 -6.42
N ILE A 22 -13.79 -4.24 -5.28
CA ILE A 22 -13.62 -4.84 -3.95
C ILE A 22 -14.94 -4.73 -3.19
N LYS A 23 -15.29 -5.80 -2.48
CA LYS A 23 -16.37 -5.81 -1.51
C LYS A 23 -15.85 -6.39 -0.20
N GLU A 24 -15.85 -5.58 0.82
CA GLU A 24 -15.49 -5.98 2.17
C GLU A 24 -16.70 -6.61 2.86
N ILE A 25 -16.57 -7.87 3.26
CA ILE A 25 -17.70 -8.63 3.81
C ILE A 25 -18.00 -8.20 5.25
N SER A 26 -16.98 -7.75 5.99
CA SER A 26 -17.09 -7.38 7.41
C SER A 26 -18.00 -6.17 7.65
N ASN A 27 -17.89 -5.15 6.81
CA ASN A 27 -18.60 -3.88 6.95
C ASN A 27 -19.52 -3.54 5.76
N GLY A 28 -19.46 -4.35 4.68
CA GLY A 28 -20.27 -4.16 3.48
C GLY A 28 -19.76 -3.04 2.55
N ARG A 29 -18.60 -2.44 2.83
CA ARG A 29 -18.00 -1.41 1.97
C ARG A 29 -17.76 -1.96 0.57
N GLU A 30 -18.16 -1.20 -0.42
CA GLU A 30 -17.94 -1.49 -1.83
C GLU A 30 -17.06 -0.41 -2.43
N THR A 31 -15.98 -0.82 -3.11
CA THR A 31 -15.05 0.08 -3.80
C THR A 31 -15.10 -0.21 -5.29
N SER A 32 -15.45 0.78 -6.10
CA SER A 32 -15.45 0.66 -7.55
C SER A 32 -14.03 0.68 -8.14
N TYR A 33 -13.87 0.24 -9.40
CA TYR A 33 -12.58 0.36 -10.09
C TYR A 33 -12.11 1.81 -10.21
N TYR A 34 -13.03 2.74 -10.38
CA TYR A 34 -12.69 4.16 -10.42
C TYR A 34 -12.10 4.64 -9.10
N GLU A 35 -12.78 4.36 -7.99
CA GLU A 35 -12.33 4.74 -6.65
C GLU A 35 -11.00 4.09 -6.30
N LEU A 36 -10.86 2.78 -6.53
CA LEU A 36 -9.61 2.06 -6.30
C LEU A 36 -8.44 2.68 -7.06
N ASN A 37 -8.66 3.03 -8.34
CA ASN A 37 -7.63 3.66 -9.15
C ASN A 37 -7.26 5.06 -8.65
N GLN A 38 -8.24 5.89 -8.28
CA GLN A 38 -7.96 7.24 -7.77
C GLN A 38 -7.22 7.20 -6.43
N ARG A 39 -7.64 6.34 -5.51
CA ARG A 39 -7.00 6.17 -4.21
C ARG A 39 -5.58 5.63 -4.37
N SER A 40 -5.38 4.63 -5.22
CA SER A 40 -4.02 4.12 -5.54
C SER A 40 -3.12 5.18 -6.16
N LYS A 41 -3.64 6.04 -7.05
CA LYS A 41 -2.88 7.17 -7.62
C LYS A 41 -2.45 8.17 -6.55
N SER A 42 -3.37 8.54 -5.66
CA SER A 42 -3.07 9.47 -4.58
C SER A 42 -2.04 8.90 -3.61
N LEU A 43 -2.17 7.62 -3.23
CA LEU A 43 -1.17 6.94 -2.40
C LEU A 43 0.19 6.88 -3.07
N ALA A 44 0.25 6.59 -4.38
CA ALA A 44 1.48 6.59 -5.16
C ALA A 44 2.19 7.96 -5.09
N GLY A 45 1.44 9.05 -5.29
CA GLY A 45 1.98 10.41 -5.17
C GLY A 45 2.45 10.74 -3.77
N TRP A 46 1.71 10.32 -2.73
CA TRP A 46 2.14 10.50 -1.34
C TRP A 46 3.45 9.76 -1.05
N LEU A 47 3.57 8.51 -1.50
CA LEU A 47 4.80 7.73 -1.33
C LEU A 47 6.00 8.38 -2.04
N GLN A 48 5.81 8.91 -3.25
CA GLN A 48 6.87 9.64 -3.97
C GLN A 48 7.26 10.94 -3.27
N LYS A 49 6.31 11.68 -2.68
CA LYS A 49 6.62 12.85 -1.82
C LYS A 49 7.41 12.49 -0.56
N LYS A 50 7.34 11.22 -0.12
CA LYS A 50 8.18 10.68 0.96
C LYS A 50 9.50 10.06 0.46
N ASP A 51 9.90 10.40 -0.77
CA ASP A 51 11.15 9.95 -1.41
C ASP A 51 11.20 8.46 -1.77
N LEU A 52 10.07 7.76 -1.91
CA LEU A 52 10.06 6.40 -2.42
C LEU A 52 10.70 6.33 -3.81
N LYS A 53 11.63 5.42 -3.99
CA LYS A 53 12.29 5.12 -5.26
C LYS A 53 11.91 3.73 -5.75
N LYS A 54 12.10 3.50 -7.06
CA LYS A 54 11.90 2.17 -7.65
C LYS A 54 12.68 1.10 -6.86
N GLY A 55 11.99 0.03 -6.49
CA GLY A 55 12.53 -1.07 -5.69
C GLY A 55 12.48 -0.87 -4.18
N ASP A 56 12.05 0.30 -3.69
CA ASP A 56 11.82 0.48 -2.26
C ASP A 56 10.60 -0.29 -1.79
N ARG A 57 10.67 -0.82 -0.56
CA ARG A 57 9.60 -1.63 0.05
C ARG A 57 8.69 -0.74 0.88
N VAL A 58 7.39 -1.02 0.77
CA VAL A 58 6.35 -0.46 1.64
C VAL A 58 5.69 -1.62 2.37
N ALA A 59 5.87 -1.68 3.68
CA ALA A 59 5.26 -2.71 4.51
C ALA A 59 3.81 -2.34 4.85
N ILE A 60 2.94 -3.35 4.94
CA ILE A 60 1.58 -3.19 5.44
C ILE A 60 1.27 -4.24 6.50
N LEU A 61 0.81 -3.78 7.67
CA LEU A 61 0.36 -4.61 8.80
C LEU A 61 -1.12 -4.35 9.04
N ALA A 62 -1.95 -5.16 8.43
CA ALA A 62 -3.40 -5.02 8.45
C ALA A 62 -4.09 -6.37 8.28
N HIS A 63 -5.36 -6.44 8.64
CA HIS A 63 -6.26 -7.47 8.11
C HIS A 63 -6.54 -7.21 6.63
N ASN A 64 -7.20 -8.16 5.96
CA ASN A 64 -7.61 -7.96 4.58
C ASN A 64 -8.63 -6.83 4.48
N CYS A 65 -8.23 -5.73 3.85
CA CYS A 65 -9.04 -4.52 3.64
C CYS A 65 -8.75 -3.94 2.24
N ALA A 66 -9.51 -2.95 1.83
CA ALA A 66 -9.34 -2.32 0.52
C ALA A 66 -7.97 -1.64 0.38
N GLU A 67 -7.43 -1.11 1.47
CA GLU A 67 -6.16 -0.38 1.53
C GLU A 67 -4.95 -1.26 1.16
N VAL A 68 -5.02 -2.58 1.38
CA VAL A 68 -4.00 -3.53 0.91
C VAL A 68 -3.90 -3.48 -0.62
N PHE A 69 -5.04 -3.54 -1.31
CA PHE A 69 -5.06 -3.44 -2.78
C PHE A 69 -4.71 -2.04 -3.29
N GLU A 70 -5.08 -0.99 -2.54
CA GLU A 70 -4.67 0.37 -2.87
C GLU A 70 -3.14 0.50 -2.86
N LEU A 71 -2.47 -0.13 -1.87
CA LEU A 71 -1.02 -0.17 -1.80
C LEU A 71 -0.40 -0.99 -2.93
N GLU A 72 -0.93 -2.18 -3.22
CA GLU A 72 -0.46 -3.02 -4.32
C GLU A 72 -0.42 -2.25 -5.63
N PHE A 73 -1.55 -1.60 -5.98
CA PHE A 73 -1.62 -0.83 -7.22
C PHE A 73 -0.83 0.49 -7.16
N ALA A 74 -0.72 1.13 -6.00
CA ALA A 74 0.15 2.30 -5.84
C ALA A 74 1.62 1.92 -6.09
N CYS A 75 2.10 0.85 -5.48
CA CYS A 75 3.45 0.32 -5.70
C CYS A 75 3.67 -0.01 -7.18
N GLY A 76 2.71 -0.68 -7.82
CA GLY A 76 2.79 -1.00 -9.25
C GLY A 76 2.95 0.22 -10.16
N LYS A 77 2.31 1.34 -9.82
CA LYS A 77 2.39 2.61 -10.60
C LYS A 77 3.75 3.29 -10.52
N ILE A 78 4.46 3.14 -9.42
CA ILE A 78 5.71 3.87 -9.13
C ILE A 78 6.94 2.96 -8.99
N GLY A 79 6.79 1.67 -9.28
CA GLY A 79 7.88 0.69 -9.17
C GLY A 79 8.28 0.37 -7.73
N GLY A 80 7.41 0.63 -6.76
CA GLY A 80 7.57 0.20 -5.37
C GLY A 80 7.36 -1.31 -5.21
N VAL A 81 7.74 -1.84 -4.06
CA VAL A 81 7.57 -3.26 -3.69
C VAL A 81 6.68 -3.36 -2.47
N GLU A 82 5.54 -3.97 -2.62
CA GLU A 82 4.66 -4.25 -1.49
C GLU A 82 5.26 -5.34 -0.60
N LEU A 83 5.17 -5.15 0.73
CA LEU A 83 5.59 -6.11 1.75
C LEU A 83 4.42 -6.37 2.71
N PRO A 84 3.51 -7.30 2.36
CA PRO A 84 2.43 -7.66 3.27
C PRO A 84 2.98 -8.46 4.46
N LEU A 85 2.72 -7.97 5.67
CA LEU A 85 3.13 -8.62 6.92
C LEU A 85 2.01 -9.52 7.43
N ASN A 86 2.36 -10.73 7.84
CA ASN A 86 1.40 -11.60 8.50
C ASN A 86 1.13 -11.09 9.93
N TRP A 87 -0.06 -10.56 10.14
CA TRP A 87 -0.50 -10.00 11.41
C TRP A 87 -0.56 -10.99 12.59
N ARG A 88 -0.43 -12.30 12.32
CA ARG A 88 -0.36 -13.35 13.36
C ARG A 88 1.04 -13.54 13.92
N LEU A 89 2.05 -12.94 13.30
CA LEU A 89 3.42 -13.03 13.75
C LEU A 89 3.63 -12.25 15.06
N THR A 90 4.55 -12.75 15.86
CA THR A 90 5.00 -12.06 17.07
C THR A 90 5.90 -10.87 16.73
N LYS A 91 6.04 -9.94 17.67
CA LYS A 91 6.91 -8.76 17.47
C LYS A 91 8.33 -9.13 17.03
N PRO A 92 9.06 -10.09 17.66
CA PRO A 92 10.40 -10.46 17.21
C PRO A 92 10.46 -10.98 15.76
N GLU A 93 9.42 -11.70 15.31
CA GLU A 93 9.34 -12.18 13.93
C GLU A 93 9.14 -11.02 12.95
N LEU A 94 8.26 -10.08 13.30
CA LEU A 94 8.04 -8.86 12.50
C LEU A 94 9.30 -7.98 12.46
N GLU A 95 10.01 -7.83 13.58
CA GLU A 95 11.29 -7.11 13.65
C GLU A 95 12.34 -7.74 12.73
N TYR A 96 12.43 -9.07 12.70
CA TYR A 96 13.33 -9.77 11.79
C TYR A 96 13.03 -9.42 10.33
N ILE A 97 11.75 -9.52 9.92
CA ILE A 97 11.31 -9.21 8.57
C ILE A 97 11.60 -7.75 8.21
N LEU A 98 11.28 -6.82 9.09
CA LEU A 98 11.46 -5.38 8.85
C LEU A 98 12.95 -4.99 8.79
N ASN A 99 13.80 -5.60 9.62
CA ASN A 99 15.24 -5.36 9.59
C ASN A 99 15.91 -5.95 8.35
N ASP A 100 15.43 -7.08 7.84
CA ASP A 100 15.94 -7.72 6.62
C ASP A 100 15.46 -6.96 5.37
N SER A 101 14.17 -6.69 5.25
CA SER A 101 13.57 -6.02 4.09
C SER A 101 13.81 -4.51 4.05
N LYS A 102 14.01 -3.86 5.19
CA LYS A 102 14.25 -2.41 5.34
C LYS A 102 13.23 -1.55 4.58
N PRO A 103 11.93 -1.63 4.91
CA PRO A 103 10.92 -0.84 4.23
C PRO A 103 11.10 0.65 4.54
N MET A 104 10.80 1.49 3.54
CA MET A 104 10.86 2.94 3.71
C MET A 104 9.62 3.50 4.42
N CYS A 105 8.54 2.71 4.45
CA CYS A 105 7.26 3.09 5.06
C CYS A 105 6.58 1.86 5.66
N LEU A 106 5.86 2.05 6.77
CA LEU A 106 4.94 1.07 7.35
C LEU A 106 3.52 1.65 7.38
N ILE A 107 2.61 1.01 6.66
CA ILE A 107 1.17 1.27 6.73
C ILE A 107 0.58 0.24 7.70
N TYR A 108 -0.31 0.65 8.60
CA TYR A 108 -0.87 -0.28 9.58
C TYR A 108 -2.28 0.11 9.99
N SER A 109 -3.12 -0.89 10.28
CA SER A 109 -4.46 -0.65 10.81
C SER A 109 -4.40 -0.30 12.30
N VAL A 110 -5.38 0.47 12.77
CA VAL A 110 -5.44 1.00 14.15
C VAL A 110 -5.35 -0.08 15.23
N GLU A 111 -5.88 -1.28 14.99
CA GLU A 111 -5.79 -2.41 15.91
C GLU A 111 -4.37 -2.90 16.16
N PHE A 112 -3.44 -2.59 15.26
CA PHE A 112 -2.00 -2.91 15.40
C PHE A 112 -1.17 -1.71 15.84
N LYS A 113 -1.80 -0.61 16.28
CA LYS A 113 -1.12 0.65 16.59
C LYS A 113 0.06 0.48 17.55
N ASP A 114 -0.16 -0.19 18.66
CA ASP A 114 0.86 -0.29 19.72
C ASP A 114 2.11 -1.04 19.20
N ILE A 115 1.91 -2.20 18.61
CA ILE A 115 3.02 -2.99 18.05
C ILE A 115 3.69 -2.26 16.86
N ALA A 116 2.91 -1.60 16.01
CA ALA A 116 3.44 -0.85 14.87
C ALA A 116 4.33 0.32 15.32
N GLN A 117 3.93 1.07 16.35
CA GLN A 117 4.73 2.17 16.89
C GLN A 117 6.06 1.69 17.48
N GLU A 118 6.05 0.56 18.19
CA GLU A 118 7.30 -0.06 18.66
C GLU A 118 8.19 -0.48 17.49
N LEU A 119 7.64 -1.18 16.50
CA LEU A 119 8.38 -1.63 15.29
C LEU A 119 8.97 -0.45 14.50
N ILE A 120 8.21 0.63 14.31
CA ILE A 120 8.69 1.86 13.66
C ILE A 120 9.92 2.41 14.37
N LYS A 121 9.87 2.49 15.70
CA LYS A 121 10.98 2.98 16.51
C LYS A 121 12.18 2.04 16.49
N ASP A 122 11.95 0.75 16.73
CA ASP A 122 13.01 -0.24 16.91
C ASP A 122 13.72 -0.58 15.59
N CYS A 123 12.98 -0.58 14.46
CA CYS A 123 13.54 -0.81 13.12
C CYS A 123 13.93 0.49 12.38
N GLY A 124 13.71 1.66 12.97
CA GLY A 124 14.09 2.95 12.38
C GLY A 124 13.33 3.32 11.11
N ILE A 125 12.06 2.92 10.99
CA ILE A 125 11.22 3.22 9.83
C ILE A 125 10.86 4.70 9.84
N LYS A 126 11.10 5.40 8.74
CA LYS A 126 11.00 6.87 8.68
C LYS A 126 9.58 7.39 8.44
N ASN A 127 8.77 6.64 7.71
CA ASN A 127 7.43 7.05 7.32
C ASN A 127 6.41 6.01 7.75
N SER A 128 5.24 6.47 8.14
CA SER A 128 4.12 5.59 8.46
C SER A 128 2.79 6.23 8.15
N LEU A 129 1.77 5.40 7.94
CA LEU A 129 0.37 5.81 7.85
C LEU A 129 -0.50 4.85 8.66
N MET A 130 -1.38 5.40 9.48
CA MET A 130 -2.36 4.62 10.22
C MET A 130 -3.69 4.60 9.48
N ILE A 131 -4.20 3.40 9.21
CA ILE A 131 -5.54 3.16 8.67
C ILE A 131 -6.50 3.12 9.84
N GLU A 132 -7.53 3.97 9.82
CA GLU A 132 -8.68 3.88 10.72
C GLU A 132 -9.94 3.68 9.87
N GLU A 133 -10.60 2.56 10.04
CA GLU A 133 -11.84 2.30 9.33
C GLU A 133 -12.88 3.39 9.63
N GLU A 134 -13.60 3.80 8.57
CA GLU A 134 -14.70 4.79 8.64
C GLU A 134 -14.30 6.20 9.15
N ASN A 135 -13.00 6.48 9.33
CA ASN A 135 -12.55 7.78 9.78
C ASN A 135 -11.90 8.60 8.64
N TYR A 136 -12.69 9.44 7.99
CA TYR A 136 -12.21 10.37 6.95
C TYR A 136 -11.17 11.40 7.45
N GLY A 137 -10.93 11.45 8.76
CA GLY A 137 -9.90 12.27 9.39
C GLY A 137 -8.62 11.52 9.71
N SER A 138 -8.53 10.22 9.42
CA SER A 138 -7.33 9.42 9.67
C SER A 138 -6.14 9.91 8.84
N GLU A 139 -4.93 9.61 9.28
CA GLU A 139 -3.70 9.95 8.56
C GLU A 139 -3.71 9.39 7.14
N TYR A 140 -4.19 8.15 6.98
CA TYR A 140 -4.30 7.50 5.69
C TYR A 140 -5.28 8.23 4.77
N GLU A 141 -6.48 8.53 5.25
CA GLU A 141 -7.48 9.23 4.45
C GLU A 141 -7.06 10.66 4.10
N GLN A 142 -6.38 11.36 4.99
CA GLN A 142 -5.79 12.67 4.67
C GLN A 142 -4.76 12.56 3.55
N ALA A 143 -3.87 11.56 3.60
CA ALA A 143 -2.90 11.31 2.53
C ALA A 143 -3.57 11.01 1.19
N ILE A 144 -4.71 10.30 1.19
CA ILE A 144 -5.51 10.02 -0.01
C ILE A 144 -6.23 11.29 -0.52
N LEU A 145 -6.85 12.06 0.38
CA LEU A 145 -7.61 13.26 0.03
C LEU A 145 -6.75 14.40 -0.53
N GLU A 146 -5.48 14.45 -0.21
CA GLU A 146 -4.53 15.41 -0.82
C GLU A 146 -4.46 15.29 -2.35
N ASN A 147 -5.01 14.22 -2.92
CA ASN A 147 -5.05 13.96 -4.37
C ASN A 147 -3.69 14.23 -5.03
N ASN A 148 -2.68 13.54 -4.52
CA ASN A 148 -1.29 13.75 -4.92
C ASN A 148 -1.05 13.32 -6.37
N ASP A 149 -0.46 14.20 -7.15
CA ASP A 149 0.09 13.83 -8.45
C ASP A 149 1.28 12.88 -8.28
N PHE A 150 1.45 11.96 -9.22
CA PHE A 150 2.57 11.03 -9.23
C PHE A 150 3.20 10.93 -10.62
N GLU A 151 4.47 10.59 -10.66
CA GLU A 151 5.17 10.24 -11.88
C GLU A 151 5.19 8.72 -12.05
N ALA A 152 4.57 8.24 -13.13
CA ALA A 152 4.57 6.81 -13.42
C ALA A 152 5.99 6.31 -13.71
N VAL A 153 6.36 5.21 -13.08
CA VAL A 153 7.68 4.58 -13.27
C VAL A 153 7.53 3.36 -14.17
N GLU A 154 8.33 3.30 -15.21
CA GLU A 154 8.33 2.15 -16.12
C GLU A 154 8.84 0.90 -15.38
N SER A 155 8.01 -0.15 -15.37
CA SER A 155 8.34 -1.44 -14.79
C SER A 155 8.58 -2.48 -15.86
N ASN A 156 9.51 -3.40 -15.60
CA ASN A 156 9.86 -4.51 -16.48
C ASN A 156 9.42 -5.84 -15.84
N HIS A 157 9.43 -6.90 -16.63
CA HIS A 157 9.07 -8.25 -16.17
C HIS A 157 9.91 -8.78 -15.01
N ASP A 158 11.14 -8.32 -14.90
CA ASP A 158 12.09 -8.78 -13.87
C ASP A 158 12.05 -7.90 -12.61
N ASP A 159 11.21 -6.85 -12.60
CA ASP A 159 11.06 -6.01 -11.43
C ASP A 159 10.24 -6.72 -10.35
N LEU A 160 10.71 -6.62 -9.12
CA LEU A 160 9.99 -7.14 -7.96
C LEU A 160 8.75 -6.27 -7.69
N ILE A 161 7.59 -6.88 -7.55
CA ILE A 161 6.32 -6.20 -7.25
C ILE A 161 5.93 -6.42 -5.79
N MET A 162 6.20 -7.61 -5.27
CA MET A 162 5.81 -8.01 -3.92
C MET A 162 6.90 -8.88 -3.29
N LEU A 163 7.13 -8.69 -2.00
CA LEU A 163 8.03 -9.50 -1.19
C LEU A 163 7.23 -10.14 -0.06
N MET A 164 7.15 -11.47 -0.06
CA MET A 164 6.46 -12.22 1.00
C MET A 164 7.44 -13.12 1.75
N TYR A 165 7.33 -13.09 3.08
CA TYR A 165 8.03 -14.00 3.97
C TYR A 165 7.12 -15.18 4.33
N THR A 166 7.66 -16.38 4.25
CA THR A 166 6.95 -17.65 4.54
C THR A 166 7.65 -18.44 5.63
#